data_c4ff4cf3fdb94a23d50fa9093608c86f
#
_entry.id   c4ff4cf3fdb94a23d50fa9093608c86f
#
_cell.length_a   1.000
_cell.length_b   1.000
_cell.length_c   1.000
_cell.angle_alpha   90.00
_cell.angle_beta   90.00
_cell.angle_gamma   90.00
#
_symmetry.space_group_name_H-M   'P 1'
#
loop_
_entity.id
_entity.type
_entity.pdbx_description
1 polymer ?
#
loop_
_entity_poly.entity_id
_entity_poly.type
_entity_poly.pdbx_seq_one_letter_code
_entity_poly.pdbx_strand_id
1 'polypeptide(L)'
;MVPKEAARTLDALSDESAAAIGRVLPRLCRAVIEATGVEEYNVLENNGGGAHQAVAHVHFHIIPKPNRSEGLGIGWPMHPLDPANAASVAERIQAALK
;
A
#
# COMPACT_ATOMS: atom_id res chain seq x y z
N MET A 1 -2.70 -9.04 5.69
CA MET A 1 -1.55 -9.87 5.26
C MET A 1 -0.27 -9.32 5.83
N VAL A 2 0.56 -10.17 6.38
CA VAL A 2 1.84 -9.78 6.98
C VAL A 2 2.96 -10.69 6.46
N PRO A 3 4.20 -10.17 6.27
CA PRO A 3 5.36 -11.02 6.03
C PRO A 3 5.78 -11.74 7.32
N LYS A 4 6.45 -12.87 7.19
CA LYS A 4 7.03 -13.59 8.34
C LYS A 4 8.30 -12.89 8.84
N GLU A 5 9.01 -12.20 7.96
CA GLU A 5 10.17 -11.41 8.31
C GLU A 5 9.76 -10.22 9.19
N ALA A 6 10.50 -9.97 10.26
CA ALA A 6 10.29 -8.82 11.10
C ALA A 6 10.80 -7.55 10.41
N ALA A 7 9.90 -6.68 10.00
CA ALA A 7 10.20 -5.38 9.42
C ALA A 7 9.17 -4.38 9.89
N ARG A 8 9.61 -3.23 10.34
CA ARG A 8 8.71 -2.18 10.86
C ARG A 8 7.96 -1.50 9.73
N THR A 9 8.66 -1.14 8.67
CA THR A 9 8.13 -0.43 7.50
C THR A 9 8.53 -1.13 6.21
N LEU A 10 7.86 -0.80 5.12
CA LEU A 10 8.03 -1.47 3.84
C LEU A 10 9.45 -1.36 3.29
N ASP A 11 10.10 -0.23 3.48
CA ASP A 11 11.48 0.02 3.04
C ASP A 11 12.53 -0.82 3.77
N ALA A 12 12.17 -1.38 4.93
CA ALA A 12 13.03 -2.29 5.70
C ALA A 12 12.86 -3.77 5.32
N LEU A 13 11.91 -4.08 4.44
CA LEU A 13 11.63 -5.45 4.02
C LEU A 13 12.67 -5.91 3.00
N SER A 14 13.13 -7.17 3.10
CA SER A 14 14.04 -7.75 2.12
C SER A 14 13.36 -7.92 0.76
N ASP A 15 14.16 -7.95 -0.30
CA ASP A 15 13.65 -8.21 -1.66
C ASP A 15 12.98 -9.59 -1.75
N GLU A 16 13.50 -10.58 -1.04
CA GLU A 16 12.91 -11.92 -0.99
C GLU A 16 11.50 -11.91 -0.40
N SER A 17 11.33 -11.25 0.75
CA SER A 17 10.01 -11.12 1.39
C SER A 17 9.07 -10.25 0.56
N ALA A 18 9.57 -9.17 -0.04
CA ALA A 18 8.79 -8.32 -0.93
C ALA A 18 8.29 -9.09 -2.16
N ALA A 19 9.13 -9.94 -2.76
CA ALA A 19 8.74 -10.79 -3.88
C ALA A 19 7.67 -11.81 -3.47
N ALA A 20 7.79 -12.40 -2.29
CA ALA A 20 6.79 -13.33 -1.75
C ALA A 20 5.43 -12.64 -1.54
N ILE A 21 5.43 -11.44 -0.97
CA ILE A 21 4.23 -10.60 -0.82
C ILE A 21 3.61 -10.32 -2.19
N GLY A 22 4.42 -9.89 -3.16
CA GLY A 22 3.95 -9.59 -4.51
C GLY A 22 3.33 -10.78 -5.24
N ARG A 23 3.79 -12.00 -4.97
CA ARG A 23 3.19 -13.21 -5.51
C ARG A 23 1.84 -13.55 -4.86
N VAL A 24 1.73 -13.34 -3.57
CA VAL A 24 0.56 -13.78 -2.78
C VAL A 24 -0.57 -12.74 -2.79
N LEU A 25 -0.24 -11.46 -2.74
CA LEU A 25 -1.22 -10.38 -2.61
C LEU A 25 -2.32 -10.41 -3.69
N PRO A 26 -2.02 -10.56 -4.99
CA PRO A 26 -3.08 -10.65 -6.00
C PRO A 26 -4.00 -11.87 -5.83
N ARG A 27 -3.45 -12.99 -5.35
CA ARG A 27 -4.25 -14.19 -5.05
C ARG A 27 -5.24 -13.94 -3.92
N LEU A 28 -4.79 -13.25 -2.88
CA LEU A 28 -5.66 -12.87 -1.76
C LEU A 28 -6.72 -11.87 -2.19
N CYS A 29 -6.39 -10.92 -3.04
CA CYS A 29 -7.37 -9.99 -3.60
C CYS A 29 -8.48 -10.73 -4.36
N ARG A 30 -8.12 -11.68 -5.22
CA ARG A 30 -9.11 -12.50 -5.94
C ARG A 30 -9.99 -13.29 -4.97
N ALA A 31 -9.40 -13.86 -3.93
CA ALA A 31 -10.16 -14.61 -2.93
C ALA A 31 -11.14 -13.71 -2.15
N VAL A 32 -10.73 -12.50 -1.81
CA VAL A 32 -11.60 -11.52 -1.15
C VAL A 32 -12.76 -11.12 -2.04
N ILE A 33 -12.50 -10.84 -3.32
CA ILE A 33 -13.54 -10.52 -4.32
C ILE A 33 -14.56 -11.66 -4.41
N GLU A 34 -14.09 -12.87 -4.56
CA GLU A 34 -14.96 -14.06 -4.66
C GLU A 34 -15.78 -14.27 -3.39
N ALA A 35 -15.14 -14.18 -2.23
CA ALA A 35 -15.80 -14.43 -0.94
C ALA A 35 -16.83 -13.35 -0.57
N THR A 36 -16.60 -12.10 -0.96
CA THR A 36 -17.45 -10.96 -0.58
C THR A 36 -18.41 -10.51 -1.68
N GLY A 37 -18.17 -10.90 -2.92
CA GLY A 37 -18.96 -10.47 -4.08
C GLY A 37 -18.74 -9.01 -4.49
N VAL A 38 -17.75 -8.32 -3.93
CA VAL A 38 -17.47 -6.92 -4.27
C VAL A 38 -16.69 -6.83 -5.59
N GLU A 39 -16.89 -5.73 -6.32
CA GLU A 39 -16.11 -5.43 -7.53
C GLU A 39 -14.96 -4.45 -7.24
N GLU A 40 -15.11 -3.63 -6.22
CA GLU A 40 -14.16 -2.58 -5.86
C GLU A 40 -13.53 -2.86 -4.50
N TYR A 41 -12.27 -2.53 -4.37
CA TYR A 41 -11.53 -2.70 -3.12
C TYR A 41 -10.30 -1.82 -3.08
N ASN A 42 -9.79 -1.59 -1.88
CA ASN A 42 -8.52 -0.89 -1.67
C ASN A 42 -7.48 -1.85 -1.09
N VAL A 43 -6.24 -1.67 -1.50
CA VAL A 43 -5.09 -2.26 -0.83
C VAL A 43 -4.35 -1.12 -0.15
N LEU A 44 -4.14 -1.24 1.15
CA LEU A 44 -3.56 -0.19 1.98
C LEU A 44 -2.37 -0.72 2.76
N GLU A 45 -1.29 0.03 2.75
CA GLU A 45 -0.11 -0.21 3.59
C GLU A 45 0.35 1.15 4.13
N ASN A 46 0.64 1.23 5.42
CA ASN A 46 1.01 2.46 6.10
C ASN A 46 2.39 2.31 6.75
N ASN A 47 3.23 3.31 6.58
CA ASN A 47 4.59 3.35 7.11
C ASN A 47 4.77 4.55 8.03
N GLY A 48 4.89 4.29 9.32
CA GLY A 48 5.05 5.30 10.35
C GLY A 48 3.74 5.76 10.97
N GLY A 49 3.80 6.20 12.23
CA GLY A 49 2.63 6.62 13.00
C GLY A 49 1.89 7.81 12.42
N GLY A 50 2.62 8.78 11.84
CA GLY A 50 2.03 9.93 11.14
C GLY A 50 1.27 9.55 9.86
N ALA A 51 1.54 8.38 9.30
CA ALA A 51 0.84 7.80 8.16
C ALA A 51 -0.16 6.71 8.60
N HIS A 52 -0.63 6.75 9.84
CA HIS A 52 -1.62 5.83 10.41
C HIS A 52 -1.17 4.38 10.61
N GLN A 53 0.13 4.12 10.72
CA GLN A 53 0.61 2.80 11.10
C GLN A 53 0.39 2.57 12.60
N ALA A 54 -0.56 1.72 12.95
CA ALA A 54 -0.91 1.42 14.34
C ALA A 54 -0.06 0.31 14.95
N VAL A 55 0.42 -0.64 14.15
CA VAL A 55 1.25 -1.77 14.56
C VAL A 55 2.62 -1.68 13.90
N ALA A 56 3.67 -1.81 14.70
CA ALA A 56 5.07 -1.65 14.23
C ALA A 56 5.60 -2.89 13.51
N HIS A 57 4.84 -3.40 12.56
CA HIS A 57 5.18 -4.52 11.69
C HIS A 57 4.48 -4.32 10.35
N VAL A 58 5.19 -4.46 9.25
CA VAL A 58 4.64 -4.29 7.90
C VAL A 58 3.39 -5.14 7.72
N HIS A 59 2.29 -4.52 7.33
CA HIS A 59 1.05 -5.24 7.05
C HIS A 59 0.25 -4.56 5.96
N PHE A 60 -0.41 -5.38 5.16
CA PHE A 60 -1.25 -4.96 4.06
C PHE A 60 -2.71 -5.25 4.39
N HIS A 61 -3.56 -4.27 4.16
CA HIS A 61 -5.01 -4.39 4.27
C HIS A 61 -5.59 -4.62 2.87
N ILE A 62 -6.52 -5.54 2.76
CA ILE A 62 -7.38 -5.68 1.58
C ILE A 62 -8.78 -5.33 2.06
N ILE A 63 -9.32 -4.22 1.60
CA ILE A 63 -10.52 -3.61 2.14
C ILE A 63 -11.62 -3.62 1.07
N PRO A 64 -12.63 -4.50 1.18
CA PRO A 64 -13.76 -4.50 0.25
C PRO A 64 -14.49 -3.16 0.28
N LYS A 65 -14.94 -2.70 -0.90
CA LYS A 65 -15.74 -1.48 -1.07
C LYS A 65 -17.09 -1.85 -1.67
N PRO A 66 -18.05 -2.33 -0.86
CA PRO A 66 -19.35 -2.77 -1.37
C PRO A 66 -20.23 -1.62 -1.86
N ASN A 67 -20.06 -0.43 -1.32
CA ASN A 67 -20.77 0.79 -1.72
C ASN A 67 -19.99 2.03 -1.26
N ARG A 68 -20.52 3.22 -1.54
CA ARG A 68 -19.83 4.48 -1.22
C ARG A 68 -19.67 4.76 0.27
N SER A 69 -20.58 4.22 1.11
CA SER A 69 -20.58 4.47 2.56
C SER A 69 -19.84 3.42 3.38
N GLU A 70 -19.57 2.25 2.81
CA GLU A 70 -18.83 1.17 3.47
C GLU A 70 -17.42 1.00 2.89
N GLY A 71 -16.55 0.34 3.63
CA GLY A 71 -15.15 0.18 3.27
C GLY A 71 -14.32 1.41 3.63
N LEU A 72 -13.17 1.55 2.99
CA LEU A 72 -12.25 2.65 3.29
C LEU A 72 -12.82 4.00 2.83
N GLY A 73 -12.99 4.91 3.77
CA GLY A 73 -13.33 6.29 3.47
C GLY A 73 -12.07 7.10 3.20
N ILE A 74 -11.82 7.43 1.95
CA ILE A 74 -10.65 8.22 1.55
C ILE A 74 -11.11 9.55 0.98
N GLY A 75 -10.52 10.63 1.49
CA GLY A 75 -10.61 11.94 0.90
C GLY A 75 -9.28 12.63 1.11
N TRP A 76 -8.52 12.79 0.06
CA TRP A 76 -7.29 13.60 0.13
C TRP A 76 -7.43 14.84 -0.72
N PRO A 77 -6.83 15.97 -0.29
CA PRO A 77 -6.88 17.19 -1.08
C PRO A 77 -6.08 17.02 -2.37
N MET A 78 -6.62 17.52 -3.46
CA MET A 78 -5.90 17.58 -4.73
C MET A 78 -5.21 18.93 -4.87
N HIS A 79 -3.92 18.89 -5.17
CA HIS A 79 -3.12 20.08 -5.40
C HIS A 79 -2.57 20.10 -6.82
N PRO A 80 -2.41 21.29 -7.43
CA PRO A 80 -1.75 21.38 -8.73
C PRO A 80 -0.33 20.85 -8.67
N LEU A 81 0.08 20.10 -9.68
CA LEU A 81 1.46 19.66 -9.83
C LEU A 81 2.29 20.80 -10.40
N ASP A 82 3.43 21.13 -9.75
CA ASP A 82 4.47 21.96 -10.34
C ASP A 82 5.39 21.06 -11.18
N PRO A 83 5.37 21.16 -12.53
CA PRO A 83 6.16 20.24 -13.37
C PRO A 83 7.67 20.34 -13.13
N ALA A 84 8.20 21.54 -12.87
CA ALA A 84 9.63 21.70 -12.60
C ALA A 84 10.04 21.03 -11.28
N ASN A 85 9.25 21.19 -10.23
CA ASN A 85 9.49 20.52 -8.95
C ASN A 85 9.34 19.00 -9.08
N ALA A 86 8.35 18.53 -9.82
CA ALA A 86 8.13 17.11 -10.06
C ALA A 86 9.34 16.46 -10.77
N ALA A 87 9.89 17.12 -11.79
CA ALA A 87 11.08 16.64 -12.51
C ALA A 87 12.30 16.57 -11.58
N SER A 88 12.51 17.61 -10.77
CA SER A 88 13.61 17.64 -9.79
C SER A 88 13.48 16.51 -8.75
N VAL A 89 12.29 16.26 -8.26
CA VAL A 89 12.04 15.16 -7.31
C VAL A 89 12.30 13.80 -7.97
N ALA A 90 11.83 13.61 -9.21
CA ALA A 90 12.05 12.38 -9.96
C ALA A 90 13.54 12.08 -10.16
N GLU A 91 14.34 13.09 -10.50
CA GLU A 91 15.80 12.95 -10.64
C GLU A 91 16.46 12.51 -9.31
N ARG A 92 16.03 13.11 -8.20
CA ARG A 92 16.56 12.75 -6.86
C ARG A 92 16.18 11.33 -6.47
N ILE A 93 14.98 10.90 -6.81
CA ILE A 93 14.53 9.52 -6.56
C ILE A 93 15.36 8.54 -7.38
N GLN A 94 15.56 8.81 -8.68
CA GLN A 94 16.39 7.97 -9.54
C GLN A 94 17.81 7.86 -9.04
N ALA A 95 18.40 8.97 -8.59
CA ALA A 95 19.76 9.00 -8.05
C ALA A 95 19.89 8.21 -6.74
N ALA A 96 18.84 8.15 -5.94
CA ALA A 96 18.80 7.43 -4.65
C ALA A 96 18.44 5.95 -4.81
N LEU A 97 17.88 5.55 -5.94
CA LEU A 97 17.43 4.17 -6.18
C LEU A 97 18.63 3.22 -6.22
N LYS A 98 18.56 2.16 -5.46
CA LYS A 98 19.63 1.15 -5.35
C LYS A 98 19.15 -0.21 -5.84
#